data_6bfbcb7421005756b990fad7784532c1
#
_entry.id   6bfbcb7421005756b990fad7784532c1
#
_cell.length_a   1.000
_cell.length_b   1.000
_cell.length_c   1.000
_cell.angle_alpha   90.00
_cell.angle_beta   90.00
_cell.angle_gamma   90.00
#
_symmetry.space_group_name_H-M   'P 1'
#
loop_
_entity.id
_entity.type
_entity.pdbx_description
1 polymer ?
#
loop_
_entity_poly.entity_id
_entity_poly.type
_entity_poly.pdbx_seq_one_letter_code
_entity_poly.pdbx_strand_id
1 'polypeptide(L)'
;MVRSIVLAAILGAAVAGVAAYTIPASVWLAAMAPPPGGSERASNAKPVSDGWPICTMTVATLDADWAKLDPEFAAGKKALVAEDWDAAITTLKSAALRDPRNADIQNYIGYAHHRLRQWGPAMQHYQRALTFNRRHRGAHEHLGELYLALGEPAKAEDHLAALEGICLIPCEEFGDLKRAIAGYSGSANR
;
A
#
# COMPACT_ATOMS: atom_id res chain seq x y z
N MET A 1 -1.52 19.53 -67.30
CA MET A 1 -0.51 20.55 -66.99
C MET A 1 0.11 20.12 -65.69
N VAL A 2 1.24 19.38 -65.76
CA VAL A 2 2.61 19.83 -65.59
C VAL A 2 2.78 20.55 -64.21
N ARG A 3 3.49 20.03 -63.24
CA ARG A 3 4.93 19.76 -63.23
C ARG A 3 5.33 18.88 -62.02
N SER A 4 6.03 17.80 -62.32
CA SER A 4 7.00 17.16 -61.46
C SER A 4 8.06 18.16 -60.99
N ILE A 5 8.47 18.08 -59.75
CA ILE A 5 9.82 18.47 -59.34
C ILE A 5 10.35 17.38 -58.41
N VAL A 6 11.30 16.70 -58.97
CA VAL A 6 12.28 15.83 -58.35
C VAL A 6 13.24 16.72 -57.58
N LEU A 7 13.53 16.41 -56.36
CA LEU A 7 14.73 16.90 -55.72
C LEU A 7 15.45 15.80 -54.93
N ALA A 8 16.60 15.59 -55.47
CA ALA A 8 17.60 14.61 -55.19
C ALA A 8 18.20 14.70 -53.77
N ALA A 9 18.53 13.51 -53.31
CA ALA A 9 19.67 13.11 -52.50
C ALA A 9 20.63 14.19 -51.97
N ILE A 10 20.82 14.19 -50.68
CA ILE A 10 22.15 14.42 -50.10
C ILE A 10 22.41 13.30 -49.11
N LEU A 11 23.21 12.34 -49.56
CA LEU A 11 23.97 11.42 -48.74
C LEU A 11 25.04 12.23 -47.97
N GLY A 12 24.84 12.40 -46.69
CA GLY A 12 25.87 12.84 -45.75
C GLY A 12 26.23 11.68 -44.84
N ALA A 13 27.20 10.91 -45.23
CA ALA A 13 27.84 9.93 -44.39
C ALA A 13 28.66 10.63 -43.31
N ALA A 14 28.12 10.78 -42.12
CA ALA A 14 28.91 11.04 -40.93
C ALA A 14 29.09 9.71 -40.20
N VAL A 15 30.13 9.00 -40.56
CA VAL A 15 30.67 7.89 -39.74
C VAL A 15 31.38 8.55 -38.55
N ALA A 16 30.62 8.89 -37.52
CA ALA A 16 31.18 9.18 -36.23
C ALA A 16 31.50 7.82 -35.59
N GLY A 17 32.79 7.51 -35.50
CA GLY A 17 33.28 6.32 -34.85
C GLY A 17 32.79 6.23 -33.38
N VAL A 18 31.87 5.31 -33.11
CA VAL A 18 31.59 4.87 -31.76
C VAL A 18 32.79 4.07 -31.35
N ALA A 19 33.74 4.72 -30.68
CA ALA A 19 34.75 4.02 -29.94
C ALA A 19 34.04 3.15 -28.93
N ALA A 20 33.96 1.85 -29.22
CA ALA A 20 33.50 0.85 -28.27
C ALA A 20 34.48 0.87 -27.08
N TYR A 21 34.11 1.60 -26.05
CA TYR A 21 34.82 1.52 -24.78
C TYR A 21 34.54 0.15 -24.20
N THR A 22 35.40 -0.80 -24.53
CA THR A 22 35.41 -2.11 -23.87
C THR A 22 35.98 -1.90 -22.46
N ILE A 23 35.09 -1.78 -21.49
CA ILE A 23 35.45 -1.76 -20.08
C ILE A 23 36.03 -3.17 -19.80
N PRO A 24 37.31 -3.30 -19.40
CA PRO A 24 37.87 -4.60 -19.14
C PRO A 24 37.09 -5.31 -18.01
N ALA A 25 36.94 -6.63 -18.15
CA ALA A 25 36.17 -7.45 -17.20
C ALA A 25 36.62 -7.30 -15.73
N SER A 26 37.87 -6.91 -15.52
CA SER A 26 38.42 -6.59 -14.20
C SER A 26 37.75 -5.40 -13.52
N VAL A 27 37.25 -4.43 -14.28
CA VAL A 27 36.53 -3.25 -13.72
C VAL A 27 35.13 -3.64 -13.30
N TRP A 28 34.47 -4.55 -14.01
CA TRP A 28 33.15 -5.08 -13.63
C TRP A 28 33.23 -5.94 -12.36
N LEU A 29 34.27 -6.76 -12.23
CA LEU A 29 34.49 -7.59 -11.04
C LEU A 29 34.83 -6.75 -9.80
N ALA A 30 35.51 -5.62 -9.94
CA ALA A 30 35.78 -4.71 -8.82
C ALA A 30 34.51 -3.92 -8.35
N ALA A 31 33.60 -3.63 -9.28
CA ALA A 31 32.32 -2.95 -8.94
C ALA A 31 31.30 -3.87 -8.26
N MET A 32 31.45 -5.19 -8.40
CA MET A 32 30.61 -6.21 -7.76
C MET A 32 31.22 -6.80 -6.48
N ALA A 33 32.42 -6.41 -6.12
CA ALA A 33 33.04 -6.87 -4.87
C ALA A 33 32.35 -6.16 -3.68
N PRO A 34 31.87 -6.89 -2.66
CA PRO A 34 31.35 -6.27 -1.46
C PRO A 34 32.45 -5.44 -0.78
N PRO A 35 32.11 -4.32 -0.12
CA PRO A 35 33.06 -3.46 0.53
C PRO A 35 33.86 -4.24 1.59
N PRO A 36 35.19 -4.03 1.70
CA PRO A 36 36.02 -4.71 2.70
C PRO A 36 35.56 -4.28 4.09
N GLY A 37 35.12 -5.23 4.92
CA GLY A 37 34.63 -5.01 6.29
C GLY A 37 33.23 -5.55 6.58
N GLY A 38 32.52 -6.15 5.60
CA GLY A 38 31.14 -6.62 5.76
C GLY A 38 30.96 -7.99 6.43
N SER A 39 32.02 -8.75 6.72
CA SER A 39 31.92 -10.15 7.13
C SER A 39 31.67 -10.40 8.63
N GLU A 40 31.84 -9.41 9.49
CA GLU A 40 31.67 -9.62 10.94
C GLU A 40 30.29 -9.22 11.53
N ARG A 41 29.42 -8.57 10.74
CA ARG A 41 28.05 -8.26 11.19
C ARG A 41 26.98 -9.27 10.75
N ALA A 42 27.32 -10.23 9.91
CA ALA A 42 26.35 -11.18 9.36
C ALA A 42 26.10 -12.41 10.25
N SER A 43 26.91 -12.65 11.29
CA SER A 43 26.80 -13.88 12.09
C SER A 43 25.70 -13.87 13.17
N ASN A 44 25.07 -12.72 13.44
CA ASN A 44 23.98 -12.59 14.41
C ASN A 44 22.61 -12.19 13.81
N ALA A 45 22.50 -12.14 12.48
CA ALA A 45 21.23 -11.98 11.84
C ALA A 45 20.46 -13.30 11.93
N LYS A 46 19.31 -13.31 12.61
CA LYS A 46 18.33 -14.39 12.51
C LYS A 46 18.10 -14.72 11.04
N PRO A 47 17.98 -16.02 10.67
CA PRO A 47 17.68 -16.36 9.29
C PRO A 47 16.41 -15.65 8.88
N VAL A 48 16.51 -14.82 7.85
CA VAL A 48 15.36 -14.25 7.18
C VAL A 48 14.65 -15.43 6.54
N SER A 49 13.46 -15.77 7.04
CA SER A 49 12.60 -16.75 6.39
C SER A 49 12.38 -16.33 4.94
N ASP A 50 12.38 -17.30 4.02
CA ASP A 50 12.40 -17.16 2.55
C ASP A 50 11.19 -16.44 1.92
N GLY A 51 10.58 -15.50 2.63
CA GLY A 51 9.56 -14.58 2.13
C GLY A 51 10.19 -13.24 1.78
N TRP A 52 9.96 -12.75 0.58
CA TRP A 52 10.34 -11.41 0.17
C TRP A 52 9.89 -10.38 1.22
N PRO A 53 10.77 -9.54 1.77
CA PRO A 53 10.46 -8.67 2.91
C PRO A 53 9.42 -7.57 2.60
N ILE A 54 8.95 -7.47 1.36
CA ILE A 54 8.02 -6.45 0.92
C ILE A 54 6.56 -6.79 1.31
N CYS A 55 6.24 -8.09 1.51
CA CYS A 55 4.88 -8.53 1.87
C CYS A 55 4.73 -8.89 3.35
N THR A 56 5.82 -8.97 4.10
CA THR A 56 5.81 -9.26 5.54
C THR A 56 6.20 -8.06 6.40
N MET A 57 6.15 -6.84 5.85
CA MET A 57 6.03 -5.67 6.70
C MET A 57 4.62 -5.75 7.32
N THR A 58 4.49 -6.67 8.26
CA THR A 58 3.32 -6.69 9.14
C THR A 58 3.21 -5.27 9.69
N VAL A 59 1.99 -4.77 9.68
CA VAL A 59 1.61 -3.50 10.32
C VAL A 59 2.36 -3.30 11.64
N ALA A 60 2.69 -4.37 12.35
CA ALA A 60 3.47 -4.40 13.59
C ALA A 60 4.90 -3.82 13.50
N THR A 61 5.60 -3.88 12.38
CA THR A 61 6.99 -3.38 12.28
C THR A 61 7.07 -1.90 11.88
N LEU A 62 6.17 -1.42 11.04
CA LEU A 62 6.01 0.02 10.78
C LEU A 62 5.42 0.73 12.00
N ASP A 63 4.56 0.05 12.75
CA ASP A 63 3.92 0.54 13.95
C ASP A 63 4.85 0.80 15.13
N ALA A 64 5.98 0.08 15.25
CA ALA A 64 6.92 0.27 16.34
C ALA A 64 7.54 1.70 16.34
N ASP A 65 7.69 2.32 15.17
CA ASP A 65 8.23 3.67 15.07
C ASP A 65 7.15 4.73 15.30
N TRP A 66 5.92 4.53 14.84
CA TRP A 66 4.79 5.41 15.14
C TRP A 66 4.36 5.35 16.61
N ALA A 67 4.39 4.17 17.21
CA ALA A 67 4.12 3.99 18.64
C ALA A 67 5.10 4.77 19.52
N LYS A 68 6.35 4.96 19.07
CA LYS A 68 7.33 5.82 19.74
C LYS A 68 7.02 7.31 19.56
N LEU A 69 6.34 7.68 18.47
CA LEU A 69 6.04 9.08 18.13
C LEU A 69 4.71 9.55 18.73
N ASP A 70 3.72 8.70 18.87
CA ASP A 70 2.43 9.02 19.48
C ASP A 70 1.92 7.87 20.37
N PRO A 71 2.08 8.00 21.69
CA PRO A 71 1.68 6.97 22.65
C PRO A 71 0.17 6.72 22.66
N GLU A 72 -0.68 7.68 22.31
CA GLU A 72 -2.12 7.48 22.25
C GLU A 72 -2.53 6.75 20.98
N PHE A 73 -1.85 6.98 19.86
CA PHE A 73 -2.04 6.17 18.67
C PHE A 73 -1.70 4.69 18.95
N ALA A 74 -0.56 4.44 19.62
CA ALA A 74 -0.18 3.10 20.03
C ALA A 74 -1.19 2.46 20.99
N ALA A 75 -1.67 3.21 21.97
CA ALA A 75 -2.66 2.74 22.92
C ALA A 75 -4.00 2.44 22.23
N GLY A 76 -4.42 3.29 21.28
CA GLY A 76 -5.61 3.06 20.48
C GLY A 76 -5.52 1.78 19.65
N LYS A 77 -4.39 1.50 19.01
CA LYS A 77 -4.16 0.24 18.30
C LYS A 77 -4.17 -0.97 19.22
N LYS A 78 -3.58 -0.84 20.41
CA LYS A 78 -3.65 -1.90 21.42
C LYS A 78 -5.09 -2.18 21.85
N ALA A 79 -5.92 -1.15 21.99
CA ALA A 79 -7.33 -1.30 22.30
C ALA A 79 -8.10 -1.99 21.15
N LEU A 80 -7.78 -1.71 19.87
CA LEU A 80 -8.35 -2.43 18.73
C LEU A 80 -8.02 -3.93 18.77
N VAL A 81 -6.78 -4.29 19.07
CA VAL A 81 -6.37 -5.69 19.21
C VAL A 81 -7.06 -6.38 20.40
N ALA A 82 -7.32 -5.64 21.48
CA ALA A 82 -8.08 -6.12 22.63
C ALA A 82 -9.60 -6.13 22.41
N GLU A 83 -10.07 -5.72 21.23
CA GLU A 83 -11.49 -5.56 20.88
C GLU A 83 -12.25 -4.59 21.81
N ASP A 84 -11.53 -3.70 22.49
CA ASP A 84 -12.11 -2.59 23.27
C ASP A 84 -12.37 -1.40 22.35
N TRP A 85 -13.49 -1.48 21.63
CA TRP A 85 -13.82 -0.53 20.56
C TRP A 85 -14.05 0.89 21.08
N ASP A 86 -14.65 1.04 22.25
CA ASP A 86 -14.91 2.36 22.84
C ASP A 86 -13.63 3.02 23.34
N ALA A 87 -12.74 2.28 23.98
CA ALA A 87 -11.42 2.75 24.36
C ALA A 87 -10.58 3.09 23.11
N ALA A 88 -10.64 2.26 22.05
CA ALA A 88 -9.96 2.52 20.79
C ALA A 88 -10.43 3.84 20.16
N ILE A 89 -11.75 4.05 20.05
CA ILE A 89 -12.33 5.28 19.49
C ILE A 89 -11.88 6.50 20.29
N THR A 90 -11.96 6.43 21.62
CA THR A 90 -11.60 7.55 22.50
C THR A 90 -10.13 7.91 22.36
N THR A 91 -9.27 6.92 22.41
CA THR A 91 -7.81 7.11 22.37
C THR A 91 -7.35 7.57 20.99
N LEU A 92 -7.88 6.96 19.91
CA LEU A 92 -7.57 7.37 18.54
C LEU A 92 -8.10 8.77 18.20
N LYS A 93 -9.25 9.17 18.73
CA LYS A 93 -9.74 10.55 18.60
C LYS A 93 -8.80 11.55 19.27
N SER A 94 -8.22 11.20 20.41
CA SER A 94 -7.20 12.03 21.05
C SER A 94 -5.93 12.13 20.20
N ALA A 95 -5.47 11.02 19.63
CA ALA A 95 -4.37 11.03 18.66
C ALA A 95 -4.68 11.92 17.44
N ALA A 96 -5.91 11.86 16.93
CA ALA A 96 -6.36 12.68 15.79
C ALA A 96 -6.33 14.19 16.07
N LEU A 97 -6.36 14.64 17.32
CA LEU A 97 -6.20 16.05 17.64
C LEU A 97 -4.77 16.55 17.38
N ARG A 98 -3.78 15.68 17.49
CA ARG A 98 -2.37 16.01 17.25
C ARG A 98 -1.99 15.83 15.77
N ASP A 99 -2.56 14.82 15.11
CA ASP A 99 -2.38 14.59 13.68
C ASP A 99 -3.73 14.44 12.97
N PRO A 100 -4.42 15.54 12.70
CA PRO A 100 -5.78 15.53 12.20
C PRO A 100 -5.90 15.06 10.74
N ARG A 101 -4.79 14.96 10.01
CA ARG A 101 -4.76 14.52 8.61
C ARG A 101 -4.18 13.13 8.43
N ASN A 102 -3.97 12.40 9.49
CA ASN A 102 -3.48 11.04 9.45
C ASN A 102 -4.58 10.10 8.95
N ALA A 103 -4.37 9.49 7.79
CA ALA A 103 -5.32 8.58 7.19
C ALA A 103 -5.47 7.29 7.99
N ASP A 104 -4.38 6.78 8.58
CA ASP A 104 -4.39 5.55 9.38
C ASP A 104 -5.26 5.72 10.63
N ILE A 105 -5.11 6.86 11.33
CA ILE A 105 -5.94 7.15 12.51
C ILE A 105 -7.42 7.17 12.12
N GLN A 106 -7.77 7.83 11.03
CA GLN A 106 -9.15 7.88 10.56
C GLN A 106 -9.67 6.48 10.18
N ASN A 107 -8.86 5.70 9.49
CA ASN A 107 -9.21 4.32 9.14
C ASN A 107 -9.47 3.47 10.39
N TYR A 108 -8.63 3.54 11.41
CA TYR A 108 -8.79 2.77 12.64
C TYR A 108 -10.00 3.21 13.47
N ILE A 109 -10.32 4.51 13.53
CA ILE A 109 -11.57 4.98 14.15
C ILE A 109 -12.77 4.44 13.37
N GLY A 110 -12.73 4.46 12.04
CA GLY A 110 -13.76 3.89 11.18
C GLY A 110 -13.95 2.40 11.44
N TYR A 111 -12.85 1.66 11.58
CA TYR A 111 -12.88 0.23 11.89
C TYR A 111 -13.55 -0.07 13.24
N ALA A 112 -13.22 0.66 14.29
CA ALA A 112 -13.85 0.48 15.59
C ALA A 112 -15.37 0.77 15.54
N HIS A 113 -15.79 1.84 14.84
CA HIS A 113 -17.21 2.11 14.62
C HIS A 113 -17.89 1.00 13.78
N HIS A 114 -17.20 0.45 12.77
CA HIS A 114 -17.72 -0.65 11.97
C HIS A 114 -17.96 -1.90 12.83
N ARG A 115 -17.04 -2.25 13.72
CA ARG A 115 -17.18 -3.39 14.64
C ARG A 115 -18.34 -3.21 15.62
N LEU A 116 -18.65 -1.97 16.02
CA LEU A 116 -19.82 -1.60 16.80
C LEU A 116 -21.10 -1.49 15.98
N ARG A 117 -21.10 -1.82 14.68
CA ARG A 117 -22.20 -1.68 13.72
C ARG A 117 -22.74 -0.24 13.61
N GLN A 118 -21.89 0.72 13.90
CA GLN A 118 -22.19 2.14 13.75
C GLN A 118 -21.82 2.59 12.33
N TRP A 119 -22.60 2.17 11.34
CA TRP A 119 -22.29 2.29 9.91
C TRP A 119 -22.06 3.72 9.44
N GLY A 120 -22.88 4.67 9.90
CA GLY A 120 -22.75 6.08 9.52
C GLY A 120 -21.40 6.69 9.95
N PRO A 121 -21.04 6.67 11.23
CA PRO A 121 -19.72 7.08 11.70
C PRO A 121 -18.56 6.35 11.01
N ALA A 122 -18.65 5.03 10.85
CA ALA A 122 -17.63 4.25 10.16
C ALA A 122 -17.38 4.76 8.74
N MET A 123 -18.43 4.94 7.95
CA MET A 123 -18.37 5.48 6.60
C MET A 123 -17.69 6.86 6.55
N GLN A 124 -18.08 7.77 7.45
CA GLN A 124 -17.47 9.11 7.51
C GLN A 124 -15.97 9.07 7.75
N HIS A 125 -15.53 8.23 8.67
CA HIS A 125 -14.12 8.10 8.98
C HIS A 125 -13.31 7.44 7.85
N TYR A 126 -13.83 6.41 7.19
CA TYR A 126 -13.18 5.81 6.01
C TYR A 126 -13.09 6.78 4.84
N GLN A 127 -14.17 7.52 4.54
CA GLN A 127 -14.15 8.54 3.51
C GLN A 127 -13.15 9.66 3.82
N ARG A 128 -13.02 10.05 5.09
CA ARG A 128 -12.01 11.01 5.54
C ARG A 128 -10.61 10.46 5.35
N ALA A 129 -10.37 9.18 5.68
CA ALA A 129 -9.09 8.53 5.42
C ALA A 129 -8.73 8.59 3.92
N LEU A 130 -9.66 8.27 3.02
CA LEU A 130 -9.48 8.36 1.57
C LEU A 130 -9.32 9.80 1.05
N THR A 131 -9.88 10.80 1.75
CA THR A 131 -9.65 12.21 1.43
C THR A 131 -8.21 12.61 1.72
N PHE A 132 -7.62 12.08 2.80
CA PHE A 132 -6.23 12.36 3.18
C PHE A 132 -5.23 11.53 2.37
N ASN A 133 -5.56 10.27 2.10
CA ASN A 133 -4.77 9.38 1.28
C ASN A 133 -5.67 8.53 0.36
N ARG A 134 -5.80 8.96 -0.88
CA ARG A 134 -6.62 8.26 -1.91
C ARG A 134 -6.13 6.84 -2.24
N ARG A 135 -4.91 6.51 -1.85
CA ARG A 135 -4.32 5.17 -2.06
C ARG A 135 -4.23 4.37 -0.77
N HIS A 136 -5.01 4.74 0.24
CA HIS A 136 -5.02 4.04 1.53
C HIS A 136 -5.73 2.68 1.40
N ARG A 137 -4.94 1.62 1.32
CA ARG A 137 -5.43 0.25 1.04
C ARG A 137 -6.48 -0.20 2.06
N GLY A 138 -6.15 -0.16 3.36
CA GLY A 138 -7.09 -0.58 4.41
C GLY A 138 -8.40 0.22 4.43
N ALA A 139 -8.40 1.50 4.04
CA ALA A 139 -9.64 2.26 3.95
C ALA A 139 -10.51 1.84 2.75
N HIS A 140 -9.90 1.44 1.63
CA HIS A 140 -10.65 0.86 0.52
C HIS A 140 -11.23 -0.50 0.88
N GLU A 141 -10.45 -1.37 1.51
CA GLU A 141 -10.91 -2.68 2.00
C GLU A 141 -12.11 -2.52 2.94
N HIS A 142 -11.92 -1.83 4.06
CA HIS A 142 -12.95 -1.69 5.09
C HIS A 142 -14.21 -0.97 4.61
N LEU A 143 -14.06 0.01 3.71
CA LEU A 143 -15.22 0.68 3.10
C LEU A 143 -15.95 -0.24 2.12
N GLY A 144 -15.23 -1.07 1.39
CA GLY A 144 -15.81 -2.13 0.56
C GLY A 144 -16.62 -3.13 1.39
N GLU A 145 -16.06 -3.62 2.49
CA GLU A 145 -16.76 -4.51 3.43
C GLU A 145 -17.99 -3.84 4.04
N LEU A 146 -17.89 -2.55 4.38
CA LEU A 146 -19.03 -1.77 4.89
C LEU A 146 -20.14 -1.70 3.85
N TYR A 147 -19.83 -1.50 2.56
CA TYR A 147 -20.84 -1.51 1.51
C TYR A 147 -21.50 -2.88 1.34
N LEU A 148 -20.77 -3.98 1.51
CA LEU A 148 -21.39 -5.32 1.54
C LEU A 148 -22.36 -5.46 2.70
N ALA A 149 -21.99 -4.97 3.89
CA ALA A 149 -22.88 -4.99 5.07
C ALA A 149 -24.14 -4.14 4.89
N LEU A 150 -24.08 -3.10 4.04
CA LEU A 150 -25.22 -2.25 3.67
C LEU A 150 -26.03 -2.80 2.49
N GLY A 151 -25.62 -3.92 1.88
CA GLY A 151 -26.30 -4.49 0.72
C GLY A 151 -26.00 -3.79 -0.60
N GLU A 152 -24.86 -3.13 -0.70
CA GLU A 152 -24.42 -2.36 -1.87
C GLU A 152 -23.17 -2.99 -2.54
N PRO A 153 -23.23 -4.23 -3.06
CA PRO A 153 -22.05 -4.95 -3.56
C PRO A 153 -21.36 -4.25 -4.74
N ALA A 154 -22.09 -3.52 -5.58
CA ALA A 154 -21.50 -2.78 -6.69
C ALA A 154 -20.48 -1.74 -6.21
N LYS A 155 -20.76 -1.05 -5.09
CA LYS A 155 -19.79 -0.12 -4.51
C LYS A 155 -18.58 -0.83 -3.88
N ALA A 156 -18.76 -2.03 -3.36
CA ALA A 156 -17.65 -2.84 -2.89
C ALA A 156 -16.71 -3.24 -4.05
N GLU A 157 -17.28 -3.55 -5.22
CA GLU A 157 -16.51 -3.83 -6.43
C GLU A 157 -15.72 -2.61 -6.92
N ASP A 158 -16.27 -1.39 -6.80
CA ASP A 158 -15.54 -0.15 -7.11
C ASP A 158 -14.28 0.00 -6.21
N HIS A 159 -14.40 -0.34 -4.94
CA HIS A 159 -13.27 -0.32 -4.02
C HIS A 159 -12.27 -1.44 -4.30
N LEU A 160 -12.72 -2.61 -4.72
CA LEU A 160 -11.85 -3.69 -5.17
C LEU A 160 -11.05 -3.28 -6.42
N ALA A 161 -11.69 -2.65 -7.40
CA ALA A 161 -11.02 -2.12 -8.59
C ALA A 161 -9.99 -1.03 -8.24
N ALA A 162 -10.30 -0.18 -7.25
CA ALA A 162 -9.34 0.78 -6.74
C ALA A 162 -8.10 0.10 -6.12
N LEU A 163 -8.30 -0.95 -5.32
CA LEU A 163 -7.20 -1.74 -4.76
C LEU A 163 -6.35 -2.43 -5.83
N GLU A 164 -6.96 -2.95 -6.89
CA GLU A 164 -6.25 -3.52 -8.04
C GLU A 164 -5.31 -2.49 -8.68
N GLY A 165 -5.75 -1.26 -8.84
CA GLY A 165 -4.92 -0.16 -9.36
C GLY A 165 -3.86 0.36 -8.38
N ILE A 166 -4.03 0.12 -7.08
CA ILE A 166 -3.10 0.53 -6.03
C ILE A 166 -1.99 -0.51 -5.83
N CYS A 167 -2.36 -1.79 -5.83
CA CYS A 167 -1.47 -2.91 -5.55
C CYS A 167 -0.85 -3.42 -6.84
N LEU A 168 0.43 -3.14 -7.09
CA LEU A 168 1.17 -3.68 -8.26
C LEU A 168 1.32 -5.21 -8.20
N ILE A 169 1.34 -5.76 -7.00
CA ILE A 169 1.28 -7.19 -6.69
C ILE A 169 0.08 -7.35 -5.78
N PRO A 170 -0.71 -8.44 -5.91
CA PRO A 170 -1.86 -8.64 -5.03
C PRO A 170 -1.49 -8.44 -3.57
N CYS A 171 -2.11 -7.45 -2.94
CA CYS A 171 -1.93 -7.16 -1.52
C CYS A 171 -3.00 -7.88 -0.69
N GLU A 172 -2.78 -7.96 0.61
CA GLU A 172 -3.68 -8.64 1.53
C GLU A 172 -5.09 -8.04 1.46
N GLU A 173 -5.19 -6.71 1.47
CA GLU A 173 -6.43 -5.96 1.45
C GLU A 173 -7.27 -6.24 0.17
N PHE A 174 -6.60 -6.39 -0.98
CA PHE A 174 -7.27 -6.80 -2.22
C PHE A 174 -7.81 -8.23 -2.11
N GLY A 175 -7.00 -9.14 -1.56
CA GLY A 175 -7.39 -10.55 -1.38
C GLY A 175 -8.58 -10.68 -0.42
N ASP A 176 -8.59 -9.93 0.66
CA ASP A 176 -9.63 -9.98 1.68
C ASP A 176 -10.95 -9.44 1.17
N LEU A 177 -10.95 -8.26 0.55
CA LEU A 177 -12.16 -7.69 -0.04
C LEU A 177 -12.71 -8.57 -1.17
N LYS A 178 -11.84 -9.14 -2.01
CA LYS A 178 -12.26 -10.08 -3.07
C LYS A 178 -12.96 -11.32 -2.50
N ARG A 179 -12.43 -11.88 -1.40
CA ARG A 179 -13.08 -13.00 -0.70
C ARG A 179 -14.42 -12.60 -0.08
N ALA A 180 -14.50 -11.41 0.51
CA ALA A 180 -15.73 -10.90 1.09
C ALA A 180 -16.85 -10.73 0.05
N ILE A 181 -16.53 -10.17 -1.13
CA ILE A 181 -17.48 -10.02 -2.25
C ILE A 181 -17.95 -11.39 -2.74
N ALA A 182 -17.03 -12.34 -2.94
CA ALA A 182 -17.38 -13.70 -3.38
C ALA A 182 -18.30 -14.40 -2.36
N GLY A 183 -18.04 -14.25 -1.07
CA GLY A 183 -18.89 -14.79 0.01
C GLY A 183 -20.27 -14.16 0.03
N TYR A 184 -20.37 -12.86 -0.21
CA TYR A 184 -21.63 -12.13 -0.29
C TYR A 184 -22.52 -12.65 -1.44
N SER A 185 -21.95 -12.79 -2.64
CA SER A 185 -22.65 -13.31 -3.82
C SER A 185 -23.17 -14.73 -3.62
N GLY A 186 -22.39 -15.57 -2.91
CA GLY A 186 -22.81 -16.94 -2.57
C GLY A 186 -23.94 -16.99 -1.53
N SER A 187 -24.10 -15.98 -0.68
CA SER A 187 -25.18 -15.92 0.31
C SER A 187 -26.49 -15.41 -0.29
N ALA A 188 -26.42 -14.50 -1.27
CA ALA A 188 -27.61 -13.94 -1.94
C ALA A 188 -28.33 -14.97 -2.85
N ASN A 189 -27.65 -16.05 -3.24
CA ASN A 189 -28.17 -17.09 -4.10
C ASN A 189 -28.71 -18.32 -3.34
N ARG A 190 -28.81 -18.27 -2.01
CA ARG A 190 -29.39 -19.31 -1.15
C ARG A 190 -30.69 -18.86 -0.55
#